data_46d69c3847d8aff43aa53586c35d47cf
#
_entry.id   46d69c3847d8aff43aa53586c35d47cf
#
_cell.length_a   1.000
_cell.length_b   1.000
_cell.length_c   1.000
_cell.angle_alpha   90.00
_cell.angle_beta   90.00
_cell.angle_gamma   90.00
#
_symmetry.space_group_name_H-M   'P 1'
#
loop_
_entity.id
_entity.type
_entity.pdbx_description
1 polymer ?
#
loop_
_entity_poly.entity_id
_entity_poly.type
_entity_poly.pdbx_seq_one_letter_code
_entity_poly.pdbx_strand_id
1 'polypeptide(L)'
;MVISYAITTHNEAEEINRLLEFLVHKTDPEDEIVILDDFSNEETQQVFQSWTQQYGDVKKFKIEQRALNKNFAEQKNYLTRMCSGDYIINIDADEIPHETLISQIKQVLEINDVDLIWVPRVNTVTGITEQHIKQWGWRVNEKGWVNYPDYQARIYRNVDYIKWVKPVHEHIEGAKTHSHLPPYEQLSFYHHKQIDKQEKQNEFYSNI
;
A
#
# COMPACT_ATOMS: atom_id res chain seq x y z
N MET A 1 9.07 18.63 4.69
CA MET A 1 7.95 17.74 4.29
C MET A 1 8.09 16.44 5.03
N VAL A 2 7.05 16.03 5.74
CA VAL A 2 6.96 14.74 6.44
C VAL A 2 5.99 13.83 5.69
N ILE A 3 6.34 12.55 5.56
CA ILE A 3 5.50 11.54 4.90
C ILE A 3 4.98 10.54 5.93
N SER A 4 3.69 10.21 5.84
CA SER A 4 3.08 9.10 6.56
C SER A 4 3.00 7.88 5.65
N TYR A 5 3.72 6.81 5.96
CA TYR A 5 3.58 5.51 5.32
C TYR A 5 2.44 4.76 6.01
N ALA A 6 1.28 4.73 5.35
CA ALA A 6 0.01 4.27 5.91
C ALA A 6 -0.33 2.87 5.42
N ILE A 7 -0.42 1.90 6.33
CA ILE A 7 -0.51 0.48 6.03
C ILE A 7 -1.78 -0.11 6.63
N THR A 8 -2.55 -0.85 5.83
CA THR A 8 -3.60 -1.75 6.30
C THR A 8 -3.12 -3.19 6.26
N THR A 9 -3.47 -4.01 7.26
CA THR A 9 -3.05 -5.41 7.30
C THR A 9 -4.04 -6.30 8.04
N HIS A 10 -4.05 -7.60 7.69
CA HIS A 10 -4.80 -8.65 8.38
C HIS A 10 -4.13 -10.02 8.19
N ASN A 11 -3.53 -10.58 9.25
CA ASN A 11 -2.88 -11.89 9.25
C ASN A 11 -1.77 -12.04 8.18
N GLU A 12 -0.90 -11.04 8.07
CA GLU A 12 0.14 -10.94 7.04
C GLU A 12 1.54 -10.78 7.67
N ALA A 13 1.91 -11.66 8.64
CA ALA A 13 3.14 -11.55 9.42
C ALA A 13 4.41 -11.47 8.55
N GLU A 14 4.54 -12.31 7.54
CA GLU A 14 5.70 -12.32 6.65
C GLU A 14 5.76 -11.07 5.77
N GLU A 15 4.63 -10.69 5.19
CA GLU A 15 4.51 -9.54 4.29
C GLU A 15 4.80 -8.24 5.03
N ILE A 16 4.14 -8.02 6.18
CA ILE A 16 4.35 -6.82 6.97
C ILE A 16 5.77 -6.74 7.54
N ASN A 17 6.37 -7.87 7.91
CA ASN A 17 7.76 -7.88 8.36
C ASN A 17 8.72 -7.38 7.27
N ARG A 18 8.57 -7.86 6.03
CA ARG A 18 9.37 -7.41 4.88
C ARG A 18 9.15 -5.93 4.56
N LEU A 19 7.89 -5.46 4.62
CA LEU A 19 7.57 -4.06 4.37
C LEU A 19 8.17 -3.15 5.46
N LEU A 20 8.10 -3.53 6.74
CA LEU A 20 8.68 -2.77 7.84
C LEU A 20 10.21 -2.73 7.77
N GLU A 21 10.86 -3.86 7.43
CA GLU A 21 12.30 -3.88 7.17
C GLU A 21 12.70 -2.86 6.09
N PHE A 22 11.97 -2.85 5.00
CA PHE A 22 12.20 -1.89 3.93
C PHE A 22 11.98 -0.43 4.40
N LEU A 23 10.85 -0.12 5.00
CA LEU A 23 10.49 1.26 5.37
C LEU A 23 11.41 1.83 6.45
N VAL A 24 11.74 1.05 7.48
CA VAL A 24 12.62 1.52 8.56
C VAL A 24 14.01 1.92 8.04
N HIS A 25 14.54 1.19 7.06
CA HIS A 25 15.89 1.42 6.54
C HIS A 25 15.95 2.36 5.32
N LYS A 26 14.84 2.60 4.62
CA LYS A 26 14.82 3.37 3.37
C LYS A 26 14.12 4.73 3.46
N THR A 27 13.38 5.00 4.53
CA THR A 27 12.66 6.26 4.70
C THR A 27 13.38 7.19 5.68
N ASP A 28 13.13 8.48 5.59
CA ASP A 28 13.76 9.47 6.46
C ASP A 28 13.33 9.30 7.93
N PRO A 29 14.19 9.62 8.91
CA PRO A 29 13.87 9.47 10.34
C PRO A 29 12.65 10.27 10.81
N GLU A 30 12.38 11.43 10.20
CA GLU A 30 11.23 12.27 10.53
C GLU A 30 9.88 11.74 10.01
N ASP A 31 9.90 10.85 9.02
CA ASP A 31 8.69 10.23 8.49
C ASP A 31 8.11 9.21 9.48
N GLU A 32 6.81 8.96 9.39
CA GLU A 32 6.12 8.04 10.29
C GLU A 32 5.60 6.79 9.56
N ILE A 33 5.53 5.70 10.29
CA ILE A 33 4.91 4.44 9.86
C ILE A 33 3.62 4.28 10.66
N VAL A 34 2.48 4.26 9.96
CA VAL A 34 1.15 4.20 10.56
C VAL A 34 0.46 2.92 10.12
N ILE A 35 0.12 2.06 11.06
CA ILE A 35 -0.46 0.73 10.79
C ILE A 35 -1.85 0.66 11.38
N LEU A 36 -2.82 0.26 10.57
CA LEU A 36 -4.15 -0.08 11.00
C LEU A 36 -4.39 -1.57 10.79
N ASP A 37 -4.43 -2.29 11.88
CA ASP A 37 -4.56 -3.75 11.93
C ASP A 37 -6.01 -4.18 12.09
N ASP A 38 -6.49 -5.08 11.24
CA ASP A 38 -7.82 -5.68 11.33
C ASP A 38 -7.81 -6.92 12.25
N PHE A 39 -7.42 -6.72 13.52
CA PHE A 39 -7.37 -7.78 14.54
C PHE A 39 -6.62 -9.05 14.08
N SER A 40 -5.41 -8.86 13.61
CA SER A 40 -4.54 -9.96 13.20
C SER A 40 -4.19 -10.92 14.33
N ASN A 41 -3.76 -12.11 13.93
CA ASN A 41 -3.29 -13.17 14.81
C ASN A 41 -2.02 -12.79 15.60
N GLU A 42 -1.67 -13.63 16.57
CA GLU A 42 -0.53 -13.40 17.46
C GLU A 42 0.80 -13.27 16.71
N GLU A 43 1.00 -14.03 15.64
CA GLU A 43 2.22 -13.96 14.83
C GLU A 43 2.44 -12.58 14.23
N THR A 44 1.40 -11.97 13.65
CA THR A 44 1.45 -10.61 13.13
C THR A 44 1.67 -9.58 14.25
N GLN A 45 1.03 -9.76 15.41
CA GLN A 45 1.21 -8.88 16.57
C GLN A 45 2.65 -8.92 17.12
N GLN A 46 3.30 -10.07 17.10
CA GLN A 46 4.71 -10.21 17.51
C GLN A 46 5.65 -9.45 16.57
N VAL A 47 5.34 -9.38 15.27
CA VAL A 47 6.10 -8.56 14.32
C VAL A 47 6.03 -7.08 14.73
N PHE A 48 4.85 -6.54 15.01
CA PHE A 48 4.72 -5.15 15.43
C PHE A 48 5.50 -4.85 16.72
N GLN A 49 5.39 -5.72 17.71
CA GLN A 49 6.11 -5.57 18.97
C GLN A 49 7.63 -5.56 18.77
N SER A 50 8.15 -6.47 17.94
CA SER A 50 9.57 -6.57 17.65
C SER A 50 10.10 -5.30 16.99
N TRP A 51 9.42 -4.78 15.97
CA TRP A 51 9.85 -3.58 15.26
C TRP A 51 9.74 -2.33 16.11
N THR A 52 8.67 -2.16 16.88
CA THR A 52 8.52 -1.01 17.78
C THR A 52 9.52 -1.02 18.93
N GLN A 53 9.83 -2.19 19.47
CA GLN A 53 10.86 -2.33 20.52
C GLN A 53 12.26 -2.02 19.99
N GLN A 54 12.58 -2.46 18.78
CA GLN A 54 13.93 -2.30 18.21
C GLN A 54 14.17 -0.89 17.65
N TYR A 55 13.16 -0.25 17.06
CA TYR A 55 13.32 0.99 16.29
C TYR A 55 12.43 2.15 16.75
N GLY A 56 11.64 1.98 17.80
CA GLY A 56 10.72 3.02 18.29
C GLY A 56 11.40 4.33 18.72
N ASP A 57 12.69 4.29 19.10
CA ASP A 57 13.47 5.47 19.44
C ASP A 57 13.97 6.27 18.21
N VAL A 58 14.01 5.63 17.04
CA VAL A 58 14.55 6.22 15.81
C VAL A 58 13.52 6.40 14.71
N LYS A 59 12.35 5.79 14.85
CA LYS A 59 11.25 5.84 13.90
C LYS A 59 9.91 6.00 14.62
N LYS A 60 9.08 6.89 14.12
CA LYS A 60 7.73 7.10 14.66
C LYS A 60 6.80 5.99 14.17
N PHE A 61 6.37 5.13 15.10
CA PHE A 61 5.33 4.14 14.84
C PHE A 61 4.00 4.58 15.48
N LYS A 62 2.90 4.43 14.73
CA LYS A 62 1.53 4.47 15.24
C LYS A 62 0.83 3.21 14.81
N ILE A 63 0.33 2.41 15.77
CA ILE A 63 -0.33 1.13 15.49
C ILE A 63 -1.63 1.11 16.25
N GLU A 64 -2.74 0.91 15.54
CA GLU A 64 -4.06 0.74 16.12
C GLU A 64 -4.77 -0.47 15.52
N GLN A 65 -5.75 -1.00 16.26
CA GLN A 65 -6.61 -2.09 15.80
C GLN A 65 -8.03 -1.57 15.53
N ARG A 66 -8.58 -1.94 14.38
CA ARG A 66 -9.95 -1.61 14.01
C ARG A 66 -10.51 -2.65 13.04
N ALA A 67 -11.69 -3.20 13.35
CA ALA A 67 -12.37 -4.14 12.49
C ALA A 67 -12.73 -3.50 11.12
N LEU A 68 -12.40 -4.20 10.04
CA LEU A 68 -12.68 -3.77 8.67
C LEU A 68 -14.18 -3.63 8.39
N ASN A 69 -15.02 -4.51 8.96
CA ASN A 69 -16.48 -4.51 8.79
C ASN A 69 -16.92 -4.46 7.30
N LYS A 70 -16.14 -5.10 6.40
CA LYS A 70 -16.35 -5.11 4.94
C LYS A 70 -16.37 -3.72 4.30
N ASN A 71 -15.75 -2.72 4.91
CA ASN A 71 -15.71 -1.35 4.40
C ASN A 71 -14.26 -0.83 4.34
N PHE A 72 -13.60 -1.09 3.21
CA PHE A 72 -12.22 -0.68 2.98
C PHE A 72 -12.04 0.84 2.96
N ALA A 73 -12.99 1.59 2.41
CA ALA A 73 -12.91 3.05 2.39
C ALA A 73 -12.93 3.64 3.81
N GLU A 74 -13.80 3.13 4.68
CA GLU A 74 -13.83 3.57 6.08
C GLU A 74 -12.56 3.20 6.85
N GLN A 75 -11.99 2.00 6.56
CA GLN A 75 -10.72 1.58 7.11
C GLN A 75 -9.59 2.53 6.70
N LYS A 76 -9.46 2.82 5.41
CA LYS A 76 -8.45 3.74 4.88
C LYS A 76 -8.67 5.20 5.32
N ASN A 77 -9.90 5.65 5.47
CA ASN A 77 -10.20 6.97 6.03
C ASN A 77 -9.84 7.07 7.52
N TYR A 78 -10.03 5.99 8.29
CA TYR A 78 -9.57 5.96 9.69
C TYR A 78 -8.05 6.01 9.75
N LEU A 79 -7.36 5.20 8.97
CA LEU A 79 -5.90 5.21 8.84
C LEU A 79 -5.37 6.59 8.44
N THR A 80 -6.02 7.27 7.47
CA THR A 80 -5.69 8.66 7.08
C THR A 80 -5.74 9.62 8.28
N ARG A 81 -6.76 9.51 9.15
CA ARG A 81 -6.86 10.37 10.35
C ARG A 81 -5.78 10.11 11.40
N MET A 82 -5.20 8.92 11.42
CA MET A 82 -4.04 8.62 12.28
C MET A 82 -2.75 9.28 11.78
N CYS A 83 -2.67 9.60 10.49
CA CYS A 83 -1.49 10.19 9.87
C CYS A 83 -1.32 11.67 10.20
N SER A 84 -0.06 12.10 10.41
CA SER A 84 0.29 13.50 10.71
C SER A 84 1.24 14.13 9.68
N GLY A 85 1.71 13.38 8.68
CA GLY A 85 2.55 13.88 7.60
C GLY A 85 1.81 14.80 6.63
N ASP A 86 2.55 15.56 5.82
CA ASP A 86 2.04 16.45 4.79
C ASP A 86 1.39 15.65 3.63
N TYR A 87 1.98 14.49 3.33
CA TYR A 87 1.51 13.52 2.36
C TYR A 87 1.41 12.13 2.98
N ILE A 88 0.49 11.34 2.44
CA ILE A 88 0.27 9.94 2.83
C ILE A 88 0.65 9.06 1.64
N ILE A 89 1.45 8.03 1.90
CA ILE A 89 1.68 6.93 0.98
C ILE A 89 0.94 5.71 1.53
N ASN A 90 -0.17 5.36 0.90
CA ASN A 90 -0.96 4.18 1.27
C ASN A 90 -0.33 2.93 0.62
N ILE A 91 0.00 1.94 1.46
CA ILE A 91 0.66 0.70 1.05
C ILE A 91 -0.14 -0.46 1.64
N ASP A 92 -0.50 -1.44 0.82
CA ASP A 92 -1.06 -2.69 1.33
C ASP A 92 0.10 -3.57 1.86
N ALA A 93 -0.10 -4.36 2.91
CA ALA A 93 0.99 -5.07 3.60
C ALA A 93 1.79 -6.01 2.68
N ASP A 94 1.17 -6.50 1.59
CA ASP A 94 1.78 -7.37 0.58
C ASP A 94 2.43 -6.60 -0.60
N GLU A 95 2.57 -5.26 -0.49
CA GLU A 95 3.24 -4.41 -1.47
C GLU A 95 4.59 -3.90 -0.94
N ILE A 96 5.57 -3.76 -1.82
CA ILE A 96 6.86 -3.14 -1.52
C ILE A 96 7.15 -2.05 -2.56
N PRO A 97 7.30 -0.78 -2.18
CA PRO A 97 7.74 0.27 -3.11
C PRO A 97 9.17 0.00 -3.61
N HIS A 98 9.47 0.37 -4.85
CA HIS A 98 10.85 0.37 -5.30
C HIS A 98 11.68 1.41 -4.52
N GLU A 99 12.93 1.08 -4.15
CA GLU A 99 13.79 1.96 -3.34
C GLU A 99 14.05 3.33 -4.01
N THR A 100 14.19 3.36 -5.33
CA THR A 100 14.36 4.62 -6.08
C THR A 100 13.14 5.52 -5.92
N LEU A 101 11.93 4.97 -5.96
CA LEU A 101 10.70 5.76 -5.72
C LEU A 101 10.76 6.42 -4.34
N ILE A 102 11.05 5.65 -3.30
CA ILE A 102 11.08 6.18 -1.92
C ILE A 102 12.19 7.21 -1.74
N SER A 103 13.38 6.97 -2.28
CA SER A 103 14.50 7.93 -2.17
C SER A 103 14.26 9.25 -2.90
N GLN A 104 13.39 9.27 -3.91
CA GLN A 104 13.09 10.46 -4.73
C GLN A 104 11.72 11.07 -4.42
N ILE A 105 10.90 10.45 -3.59
CA ILE A 105 9.49 10.82 -3.46
C ILE A 105 9.29 12.26 -2.98
N LYS A 106 10.09 12.74 -2.04
CA LYS A 106 10.00 14.12 -1.54
C LYS A 106 10.28 15.13 -2.66
N GLN A 107 11.32 14.88 -3.46
CA GLN A 107 11.62 15.70 -4.64
C GLN A 107 10.50 15.65 -5.68
N VAL A 108 9.92 14.49 -5.92
CA VAL A 108 8.78 14.34 -6.85
C VAL A 108 7.59 15.15 -6.37
N LEU A 109 7.29 15.13 -5.07
CA LEU A 109 6.17 15.87 -4.48
C LEU A 109 6.41 17.40 -4.49
N GLU A 110 7.64 17.85 -4.26
CA GLU A 110 8.01 19.26 -4.35
C GLU A 110 7.88 19.83 -5.77
N ILE A 111 8.26 19.04 -6.79
CA ILE A 111 8.18 19.45 -8.19
C ILE A 111 6.73 19.45 -8.69
N ASN A 112 5.94 18.45 -8.35
CA ASN A 112 4.59 18.29 -8.91
C ASN A 112 3.53 19.06 -8.14
N ASP A 113 3.68 19.26 -6.83
CA ASP A 113 2.72 19.96 -5.95
C ASP A 113 1.23 19.64 -6.22
N VAL A 114 0.93 18.34 -6.35
CA VAL A 114 -0.42 17.85 -6.66
C VAL A 114 -1.07 17.17 -5.46
N ASP A 115 -2.40 17.07 -5.49
CA ASP A 115 -3.19 16.43 -4.43
C ASP A 115 -3.07 14.89 -4.44
N LEU A 116 -2.93 14.30 -5.64
CA LEU A 116 -2.93 12.85 -5.82
C LEU A 116 -1.94 12.42 -6.90
N ILE A 117 -1.16 11.39 -6.61
CA ILE A 117 -0.28 10.73 -7.58
C ILE A 117 -0.68 9.26 -7.74
N TRP A 118 -0.88 8.87 -8.98
CA TRP A 118 -1.07 7.49 -9.39
C TRP A 118 0.28 6.84 -9.63
N VAL A 119 0.48 5.69 -8.97
CA VAL A 119 1.74 4.93 -8.99
C VAL A 119 1.53 3.66 -9.79
N PRO A 120 2.41 3.31 -10.75
CA PRO A 120 2.33 2.03 -11.44
C PRO A 120 2.66 0.89 -10.46
N ARG A 121 1.98 -0.24 -10.62
CA ARG A 121 2.20 -1.43 -9.82
C ARG A 121 2.62 -2.62 -10.70
N VAL A 122 3.67 -3.29 -10.29
CA VAL A 122 4.16 -4.53 -10.89
C VAL A 122 3.51 -5.70 -10.15
N ASN A 123 2.51 -6.32 -10.75
CA ASN A 123 1.90 -7.53 -10.21
C ASN A 123 2.58 -8.78 -10.76
N THR A 124 2.97 -9.68 -9.89
CA THR A 124 3.44 -11.02 -10.25
C THR A 124 2.68 -12.09 -9.47
N VAL A 125 2.37 -13.21 -10.13
CA VAL A 125 1.62 -14.31 -9.52
C VAL A 125 2.36 -15.63 -9.76
N THR A 126 2.94 -16.19 -8.69
CA THR A 126 3.58 -17.49 -8.76
C THR A 126 2.52 -18.59 -8.90
N GLY A 127 2.74 -19.52 -9.81
CA GLY A 127 1.80 -20.61 -10.10
C GLY A 127 0.70 -20.25 -11.09
N ILE A 128 0.72 -19.05 -11.66
CA ILE A 128 -0.21 -18.67 -12.73
C ILE A 128 -0.08 -19.59 -13.95
N THR A 129 -1.20 -19.97 -14.54
CA THR A 129 -1.28 -20.81 -15.76
C THR A 129 -1.96 -20.05 -16.89
N GLU A 130 -1.80 -20.53 -18.11
CA GLU A 130 -2.52 -19.99 -19.28
C GLU A 130 -4.05 -20.04 -19.10
N GLN A 131 -4.56 -21.06 -18.38
CA GLN A 131 -5.97 -21.17 -18.05
C GLN A 131 -6.43 -20.01 -17.16
N HIS A 132 -5.68 -19.66 -16.13
CA HIS A 132 -5.96 -18.52 -15.24
C HIS A 132 -5.94 -17.21 -16.03
N ILE A 133 -4.92 -17.00 -16.87
CA ILE A 133 -4.79 -15.80 -17.71
C ILE A 133 -6.01 -15.63 -18.61
N LYS A 134 -6.45 -16.70 -19.26
CA LYS A 134 -7.62 -16.69 -20.14
C LYS A 134 -8.92 -16.47 -19.36
N GLN A 135 -9.09 -17.16 -18.24
CA GLN A 135 -10.30 -17.09 -17.41
C GLN A 135 -10.53 -15.69 -16.84
N TRP A 136 -9.44 -15.02 -16.38
CA TRP A 136 -9.53 -13.69 -15.76
C TRP A 136 -9.29 -12.54 -16.74
N GLY A 137 -9.04 -12.84 -18.02
CA GLY A 137 -8.81 -11.84 -19.05
C GLY A 137 -7.52 -11.02 -18.83
N TRP A 138 -6.52 -11.62 -18.16
CA TRP A 138 -5.28 -10.93 -17.84
C TRP A 138 -4.33 -10.87 -19.02
N ARG A 139 -3.46 -9.86 -19.00
CA ARG A 139 -2.33 -9.72 -19.92
C ARG A 139 -1.04 -9.90 -19.13
N VAL A 140 -0.16 -10.74 -19.60
CA VAL A 140 1.15 -10.98 -18.99
C VAL A 140 2.22 -10.60 -20.00
N ASN A 141 3.14 -9.72 -19.62
CA ASN A 141 4.23 -9.29 -20.48
C ASN A 141 5.44 -10.26 -20.41
N GLU A 142 6.49 -9.97 -21.18
CA GLU A 142 7.72 -10.79 -21.26
C GLU A 142 8.45 -10.92 -19.91
N LYS A 143 8.26 -9.97 -18.97
CA LYS A 143 8.81 -10.02 -17.62
C LYS A 143 7.93 -10.81 -16.64
N GLY A 144 6.80 -11.38 -17.08
CA GLY A 144 5.85 -12.07 -16.23
C GLY A 144 4.94 -11.12 -15.41
N TRP A 145 4.86 -9.84 -15.77
CA TRP A 145 4.03 -8.88 -15.07
C TRP A 145 2.59 -8.88 -15.57
N VAL A 146 1.66 -8.95 -14.64
CA VAL A 146 0.22 -9.02 -14.92
C VAL A 146 -0.34 -7.60 -15.04
N ASN A 147 -1.01 -7.32 -16.16
CA ASN A 147 -1.72 -6.07 -16.46
C ASN A 147 -0.91 -4.77 -16.30
N TYR A 148 0.41 -4.84 -16.38
CA TYR A 148 1.28 -3.67 -16.21
C TYR A 148 1.09 -2.63 -17.35
N PRO A 149 1.10 -1.30 -17.04
CA PRO A 149 1.12 -0.70 -15.71
C PRO A 149 -0.29 -0.75 -15.07
N ASP A 150 -0.37 -1.29 -13.87
CA ASP A 150 -1.59 -1.29 -13.06
C ASP A 150 -1.55 -0.07 -12.12
N TYR A 151 -2.08 1.06 -12.57
CA TYR A 151 -2.00 2.31 -11.83
C TYR A 151 -2.89 2.31 -10.58
N GLN A 152 -2.30 2.63 -9.44
CA GLN A 152 -2.96 2.73 -8.14
C GLN A 152 -2.85 4.15 -7.57
N ALA A 153 -3.94 4.68 -7.02
CA ALA A 153 -3.96 5.94 -6.28
C ALA A 153 -3.31 5.73 -4.91
N ARG A 154 -2.00 5.93 -4.80
CA ARG A 154 -1.24 5.56 -3.61
C ARG A 154 -0.68 6.72 -2.82
N ILE A 155 -0.43 7.87 -3.44
CA ILE A 155 0.21 9.02 -2.79
C ILE A 155 -0.74 10.20 -2.85
N TYR A 156 -1.12 10.74 -1.70
CA TYR A 156 -2.06 11.84 -1.65
C TYR A 156 -1.76 12.81 -0.51
N ARG A 157 -2.14 14.08 -0.72
CA ARG A 157 -2.00 15.13 0.28
C ARG A 157 -2.90 14.86 1.47
N ASN A 158 -2.37 15.06 2.68
CA ASN A 158 -3.13 14.86 3.92
C ASN A 158 -4.02 16.10 4.20
N VAL A 159 -5.18 16.15 3.58
CA VAL A 159 -6.15 17.23 3.71
C VAL A 159 -7.58 16.71 3.81
N ASP A 160 -8.45 17.44 4.49
CA ASP A 160 -9.78 16.98 4.85
C ASP A 160 -10.73 16.71 3.69
N TYR A 161 -10.51 17.31 2.54
CA TYR A 161 -11.37 17.14 1.37
C TYR A 161 -11.03 15.91 0.52
N ILE A 162 -9.89 15.26 0.75
CA ILE A 162 -9.53 13.99 0.10
C ILE A 162 -10.04 12.83 0.95
N LYS A 163 -10.85 11.95 0.35
CA LYS A 163 -11.48 10.81 1.05
C LYS A 163 -11.46 9.56 0.18
N TRP A 164 -11.32 8.44 0.85
CA TRP A 164 -11.63 7.14 0.28
C TRP A 164 -13.14 6.92 0.28
N VAL A 165 -13.68 6.43 -0.83
CA VAL A 165 -15.12 6.16 -1.02
C VAL A 165 -15.35 4.75 -1.52
N LYS A 166 -16.54 4.23 -1.33
CA LYS A 166 -17.04 2.87 -1.58
C LYS A 166 -16.47 1.82 -0.63
N PRO A 167 -17.35 0.95 -0.09
CA PRO A 167 -16.94 -0.14 0.80
C PRO A 167 -15.99 -1.15 0.15
N VAL A 168 -16.21 -1.45 -1.13
CA VAL A 168 -15.40 -2.37 -1.96
C VAL A 168 -15.06 -1.66 -3.27
N HIS A 169 -13.91 -1.97 -3.85
CA HIS A 169 -13.33 -1.21 -4.97
C HIS A 169 -13.18 0.27 -4.64
N GLU A 170 -12.72 0.53 -3.43
CA GLU A 170 -12.52 1.86 -2.90
C GLU A 170 -11.56 2.67 -3.76
N HIS A 171 -11.84 3.95 -3.89
CA HIS A 171 -11.01 4.90 -4.60
C HIS A 171 -11.01 6.25 -3.91
N ILE A 172 -10.09 7.12 -4.29
CA ILE A 172 -9.95 8.46 -3.72
C ILE A 172 -10.82 9.45 -4.50
N GLU A 173 -11.59 10.25 -3.76
CA GLU A 173 -12.32 11.42 -4.27
C GLU A 173 -11.84 12.71 -3.58
N GLY A 174 -12.20 13.87 -4.16
CA GLY A 174 -11.91 15.18 -3.62
C GLY A 174 -10.59 15.80 -4.11
N ALA A 175 -9.64 15.01 -4.62
CA ALA A 175 -8.40 15.56 -5.18
C ALA A 175 -8.67 16.51 -6.34
N LYS A 176 -8.15 17.74 -6.25
CA LYS A 176 -8.34 18.80 -7.26
C LYS A 176 -7.30 18.74 -8.37
N THR A 177 -6.12 18.25 -8.05
CA THR A 177 -5.01 18.07 -8.98
C THR A 177 -4.45 16.67 -8.85
N HIS A 178 -4.04 16.07 -9.97
CA HIS A 178 -3.45 14.74 -9.97
C HIS A 178 -2.37 14.58 -11.04
N SER A 179 -1.48 13.64 -10.81
CA SER A 179 -0.44 13.24 -11.75
C SER A 179 -0.30 11.71 -11.76
N HIS A 180 0.40 11.20 -12.76
CA HIS A 180 0.78 9.80 -12.86
C HIS A 180 2.30 9.71 -12.95
N LEU A 181 2.90 8.82 -12.17
CA LEU A 181 4.32 8.52 -12.37
C LEU A 181 4.50 7.80 -13.72
N PRO A 182 5.62 8.05 -14.42
CA PRO A 182 5.94 7.28 -15.62
C PRO A 182 5.94 5.78 -15.33
N PRO A 183 5.55 4.92 -16.31
CA PRO A 183 5.47 3.47 -16.11
C PRO A 183 6.86 2.81 -16.16
N TYR A 184 7.74 3.26 -15.27
CA TYR A 184 9.06 2.68 -15.07
C TYR A 184 9.06 1.80 -13.83
N GLU A 185 9.75 0.67 -13.90
CA GLU A 185 9.89 -0.28 -12.80
C GLU A 185 10.37 0.42 -11.52
N GLN A 186 11.35 1.33 -11.66
CA GLN A 186 11.95 2.07 -10.55
C GLN A 186 10.99 3.05 -9.85
N LEU A 187 9.85 3.34 -10.45
CA LEU A 187 8.81 4.20 -9.90
C LEU A 187 7.54 3.44 -9.53
N SER A 188 7.64 2.11 -9.40
CA SER A 188 6.51 1.21 -9.19
C SER A 188 6.47 0.65 -7.77
N PHE A 189 5.31 0.14 -7.38
CA PHE A 189 5.16 -0.77 -6.26
C PHE A 189 5.22 -2.21 -6.79
N TYR A 190 5.87 -3.10 -6.06
CA TYR A 190 5.82 -4.53 -6.31
C TYR A 190 4.72 -5.18 -5.47
N HIS A 191 3.98 -6.05 -6.10
CA HIS A 191 2.90 -6.81 -5.50
C HIS A 191 2.99 -8.25 -5.97
N HIS A 192 3.55 -9.10 -5.13
CA HIS A 192 3.76 -10.50 -5.43
C HIS A 192 2.73 -11.38 -4.73
N LYS A 193 2.05 -12.23 -5.48
CA LYS A 193 1.07 -13.18 -4.93
C LYS A 193 1.37 -14.62 -5.30
N GLN A 194 0.90 -15.52 -4.47
CA GLN A 194 0.72 -16.92 -4.80
C GLN A 194 -0.67 -17.13 -5.44
N ILE A 195 -0.78 -18.08 -6.36
CA ILE A 195 -2.05 -18.33 -7.07
C ILE A 195 -3.19 -18.66 -6.11
N ASP A 196 -2.93 -19.47 -5.07
CA ASP A 196 -3.94 -19.86 -4.09
C ASP A 196 -4.51 -18.64 -3.31
N LYS A 197 -3.64 -17.65 -3.00
CA LYS A 197 -4.06 -16.40 -2.34
C LYS A 197 -4.93 -15.57 -3.29
N GLN A 198 -4.58 -15.55 -4.58
CA GLN A 198 -5.34 -14.83 -5.60
C GLN A 198 -6.73 -15.45 -5.85
N GLU A 199 -6.82 -16.77 -5.91
CA GLU A 199 -8.09 -17.49 -6.07
C GLU A 199 -9.05 -17.21 -4.90
N LYS A 200 -8.56 -17.32 -3.66
CA LYS A 200 -9.32 -16.98 -2.45
C LYS A 200 -9.81 -15.52 -2.44
N GLN A 201 -8.97 -14.60 -2.89
CA GLN A 201 -9.34 -13.20 -2.99
C GLN A 201 -10.44 -12.97 -4.04
N ASN A 202 -10.36 -13.60 -5.20
CA ASN A 202 -11.38 -13.52 -6.23
C ASN A 202 -12.73 -14.09 -5.73
N GLU A 203 -12.69 -15.21 -4.99
CA GLU A 203 -13.88 -15.79 -4.37
C GLU A 203 -14.48 -14.85 -3.31
N PHE A 204 -13.65 -14.25 -2.47
CA PHE A 204 -14.11 -13.28 -1.47
C PHE A 204 -14.83 -12.09 -2.11
N TYR A 205 -14.25 -11.49 -3.16
CA TYR A 205 -14.90 -10.36 -3.87
C TYR A 205 -16.16 -10.74 -4.62
N SER A 206 -16.32 -12.00 -5.03
CA SER A 206 -17.53 -12.49 -5.68
C SER A 206 -18.72 -12.63 -4.71
N ASN A 207 -18.45 -12.64 -3.39
CA ASN A 207 -19.42 -12.86 -2.32
C ASN A 207 -19.78 -11.58 -1.51
N ILE A 208 -19.29 -10.42 -1.95
CA ILE A 208 -19.60 -9.12 -1.37
C ILE A 208 -20.47 -8.30 -2.31
#